data_c2c4b8b4375d812859fd5a1d03b66485
#
_entry.id   c2c4b8b4375d812859fd5a1d03b66485
#
_cell.length_a   1.000
_cell.length_b   1.000
_cell.length_c   1.000
_cell.angle_alpha   90.00
_cell.angle_beta   90.00
_cell.angle_gamma   90.00
#
_symmetry.space_group_name_H-M   'P 1'
#
loop_
_entity.id
_entity.type
_entity.pdbx_description
1 polymer ?
#
loop_
_entity_poly.entity_id
_entity_poly.type
_entity_poly.pdbx_seq_one_letter_code
_entity_poly.pdbx_strand_id
1 'polypeptide(L)'
;MEERTITLNELIRLAKTRSGLSQETLRKSLQALLGATSEALDEGKRVSLDNFGSFCVRTIEERTVTPPPPHNTPVIVPKHQIVRFKPSKNIFQYHIKY
;
A
#
# COMPACT_ATOMS: atom_id res chain seq x y z
N MET A 1 5.24 -0.48 23.15
CA MET A 1 4.27 -1.37 22.45
C MET A 1 4.96 -2.01 21.28
N GLU A 2 4.93 -3.32 21.21
CA GLU A 2 5.58 -4.02 20.11
C GLU A 2 4.73 -3.98 18.87
N GLU A 3 5.35 -3.67 17.74
CA GLU A 3 4.71 -3.81 16.45
C GLU A 3 4.65 -5.28 16.08
N ARG A 4 3.49 -5.71 15.66
CA ARG A 4 3.33 -7.06 15.15
C ARG A 4 2.94 -7.01 13.70
N THR A 5 3.73 -7.71 12.88
CA THR A 5 3.45 -7.80 11.46
C THR A 5 2.60 -9.04 11.18
N ILE A 6 1.50 -8.84 10.47
CA ILE A 6 0.67 -9.93 10.00
C ILE A 6 1.03 -10.19 8.54
N THR A 7 1.41 -11.42 8.24
CA THR A 7 1.78 -11.82 6.88
C THR A 7 0.53 -11.99 6.00
N LEU A 8 0.75 -12.07 4.70
CA LEU A 8 -0.35 -12.31 3.76
C LEU A 8 -1.10 -13.60 4.10
N ASN A 9 -0.38 -14.67 4.45
CA ASN A 9 -1.02 -15.93 4.80
C ASN A 9 -1.91 -15.81 6.03
N GLU A 10 -1.46 -15.08 7.04
CA GLU A 10 -2.26 -14.83 8.24
C GLU A 10 -3.47 -13.98 7.91
N LEU A 11 -3.30 -12.98 7.05
CA LEU A 11 -4.39 -12.11 6.64
C LEU A 11 -5.47 -12.90 5.91
N ILE A 12 -5.08 -13.81 5.04
CA ILE A 12 -6.03 -14.67 4.31
C ILE A 12 -6.79 -15.58 5.27
N ARG A 13 -6.14 -16.11 6.29
CA ARG A 13 -6.82 -16.92 7.31
C ARG A 13 -7.86 -16.11 8.08
N LEU A 14 -7.53 -14.89 8.43
CA LEU A 14 -8.48 -14.00 9.10
C LEU A 14 -9.67 -13.69 8.19
N ALA A 15 -9.40 -13.44 6.91
CA ALA A 15 -10.45 -13.16 5.94
C ALA A 15 -11.37 -14.37 5.75
N LYS A 16 -10.81 -15.59 5.77
CA LYS A 16 -11.60 -16.81 5.70
C LYS A 16 -12.58 -16.89 6.87
N THR A 17 -12.09 -16.61 8.07
CA THR A 17 -12.92 -16.65 9.26
C THR A 17 -14.07 -15.65 9.19
N ARG A 18 -13.82 -14.47 8.61
CA ARG A 18 -14.83 -13.42 8.51
C ARG A 18 -15.85 -13.67 7.41
N SER A 19 -15.42 -14.27 6.30
CA SER A 19 -16.24 -14.34 5.08
C SER A 19 -16.82 -15.72 4.81
N GLY A 20 -16.19 -16.76 5.33
CA GLY A 20 -16.56 -18.13 4.98
C GLY A 20 -16.04 -18.57 3.62
N LEU A 21 -15.33 -17.72 2.90
CA LEU A 21 -14.74 -18.07 1.61
C LEU A 21 -13.48 -18.91 1.82
N SER A 22 -13.18 -19.79 0.86
CA SER A 22 -11.97 -20.61 0.95
C SER A 22 -10.71 -19.75 0.81
N GLN A 23 -9.61 -20.26 1.38
CA GLN A 23 -8.32 -19.57 1.25
C GLN A 23 -7.91 -19.42 -0.22
N GLU A 24 -8.17 -20.45 -1.02
CA GLU A 24 -7.86 -20.39 -2.45
C GLU A 24 -8.62 -19.27 -3.16
N THR A 25 -9.92 -19.17 -2.91
CA THR A 25 -10.75 -18.11 -3.49
C THR A 25 -10.26 -16.75 -3.05
N LEU A 26 -9.95 -16.58 -1.76
CA LEU A 26 -9.46 -15.32 -1.23
C LEU A 26 -8.12 -14.94 -1.85
N ARG A 27 -7.21 -15.90 -1.98
CA ARG A 27 -5.89 -15.66 -2.56
C ARG A 27 -6.00 -15.23 -4.03
N LYS A 28 -6.82 -15.92 -4.81
CA LYS A 28 -7.03 -15.57 -6.22
C LYS A 28 -7.64 -14.19 -6.37
N SER A 29 -8.66 -13.89 -5.56
CA SER A 29 -9.32 -12.58 -5.59
C SER A 29 -8.35 -11.47 -5.23
N LEU A 30 -7.55 -11.67 -4.19
CA LEU A 30 -6.58 -10.68 -3.77
C LEU A 30 -5.52 -10.44 -4.85
N GLN A 31 -5.00 -11.52 -5.44
CA GLN A 31 -4.00 -11.39 -6.50
C GLN A 31 -4.54 -10.64 -7.70
N ALA A 32 -5.80 -10.89 -8.06
CA ALA A 32 -6.44 -10.18 -9.16
C ALA A 32 -6.58 -8.69 -8.85
N LEU A 33 -6.99 -8.35 -7.63
CA LEU A 33 -7.14 -6.97 -7.20
C LEU A 33 -5.79 -6.25 -7.13
N LEU A 34 -4.78 -6.91 -6.59
CA LEU A 34 -3.45 -6.33 -6.51
C LEU A 34 -2.85 -6.11 -7.89
N GLY A 35 -3.04 -7.07 -8.80
CA GLY A 35 -2.59 -6.93 -10.18
C GLY A 35 -3.24 -5.76 -10.89
N ALA A 36 -4.54 -5.63 -10.75
CA ALA A 36 -5.29 -4.52 -11.35
C ALA A 36 -4.84 -3.18 -10.75
N THR A 37 -4.61 -3.14 -9.44
CA THR A 37 -4.12 -1.93 -8.77
C THR A 37 -2.76 -1.53 -9.29
N SER A 38 -1.85 -2.50 -9.41
CA SER A 38 -0.50 -2.25 -9.93
C SER A 38 -0.55 -1.72 -11.36
N GLU A 39 -1.39 -2.31 -12.20
CA GLU A 39 -1.56 -1.86 -13.59
C GLU A 39 -2.09 -0.43 -13.66
N ALA A 40 -3.11 -0.11 -12.86
CA ALA A 40 -3.69 1.22 -12.83
C ALA A 40 -2.66 2.27 -12.40
N LEU A 41 -1.87 1.95 -11.38
CA LEU A 41 -0.83 2.86 -10.89
C LEU A 41 0.27 3.05 -11.93
N ASP A 42 0.62 2.00 -12.67
CA ASP A 42 1.61 2.07 -13.74
C ASP A 42 1.15 3.00 -14.86
N GLU A 43 -0.16 3.09 -15.08
CA GLU A 43 -0.75 4.00 -16.05
C GLU A 43 -0.93 5.42 -15.50
N GLY A 44 -0.50 5.68 -14.28
CA GLY A 44 -0.62 6.99 -13.67
C GLY A 44 -1.99 7.29 -13.08
N LYS A 45 -2.85 6.28 -12.96
CA LYS A 45 -4.18 6.46 -12.41
C LYS A 45 -4.17 6.38 -10.88
N ARG A 46 -5.15 7.03 -10.28
CA ARG A 46 -5.37 6.95 -8.85
C ARG A 46 -6.36 5.82 -8.58
N VAL A 47 -6.07 5.00 -7.57
CA VAL A 47 -6.97 3.92 -7.17
C VAL A 47 -7.62 4.30 -5.85
N SER A 48 -8.94 4.43 -5.84
CA SER A 48 -9.69 4.79 -4.64
C SER A 48 -10.53 3.62 -4.20
N LEU A 49 -10.36 3.23 -2.94
CA LEU A 49 -11.13 2.16 -2.30
C LEU A 49 -12.06 2.79 -1.27
N ASP A 50 -13.36 2.60 -1.46
CA ASP A 50 -14.36 3.24 -0.61
C ASP A 50 -14.14 2.93 0.87
N ASN A 51 -14.10 3.99 1.69
CA ASN A 51 -13.94 3.90 3.14
C ASN A 51 -12.62 3.26 3.60
N PHE A 52 -11.74 2.90 2.67
CA PHE A 52 -10.45 2.31 3.03
C PHE A 52 -9.31 3.29 2.83
N GLY A 53 -9.19 3.83 1.64
CA GLY A 53 -8.13 4.77 1.31
C GLY A 53 -7.89 4.84 -0.18
N SER A 54 -6.84 5.54 -0.56
CA SER A 54 -6.50 5.66 -1.97
C SER A 54 -5.00 5.52 -2.17
N PHE A 55 -4.65 4.99 -3.34
CA PHE A 55 -3.27 4.87 -3.79
C PHE A 55 -3.06 5.82 -4.95
N CYS A 56 -1.92 6.50 -4.98
CA CYS A 56 -1.55 7.34 -6.10
C CYS A 56 -0.05 7.28 -6.31
N VAL A 57 0.35 7.62 -7.52
CA VAL A 57 1.77 7.72 -7.87
C VAL A 57 2.17 9.18 -7.78
N ARG A 58 3.31 9.43 -7.16
CA ARG A 58 3.87 10.76 -7.04
C ARG A 58 5.26 10.76 -7.64
N THR A 59 5.54 11.75 -8.46
CA THR A 59 6.86 11.95 -9.04
C THR A 59 7.69 12.82 -8.09
N ILE A 60 8.85 12.32 -7.72
CA ILE A 60 9.83 13.07 -6.94
C ILE A 60 10.88 13.55 -7.89
N GLU A 61 11.01 14.87 -8.00
CA GLU A 61 11.99 15.48 -8.90
C GLU A 61 13.42 15.26 -8.42
N GLU A 62 14.36 15.30 -9.35
CA GLU A 62 15.78 15.22 -9.02
C GLU A 62 16.15 16.31 -8.03
N ARG A 63 16.95 15.96 -7.06
CA ARG A 63 17.43 16.92 -6.06
C ARG A 63 18.80 16.53 -5.56
N THR A 64 19.52 17.53 -5.07
CA THR A 64 20.81 17.32 -4.42
C THR A 64 20.61 17.38 -2.91
N VAL A 65 21.07 16.37 -2.20
CA VAL A 65 21.03 16.34 -0.74
C VAL A 65 22.45 16.29 -0.21
N THR A 66 22.69 17.02 0.87
CA THR A 66 23.97 17.00 1.56
C THR A 66 23.78 16.26 2.89
N PRO A 67 24.40 15.09 3.04
CA PRO A 67 24.30 14.35 4.31
C PRO A 67 24.95 15.11 5.44
N PRO A 68 24.57 14.83 6.70
CA PRO A 68 25.22 15.46 7.85
C PRO A 68 26.68 15.03 7.98
N PRO A 69 27.54 15.86 8.62
CA PRO A 69 28.93 15.48 8.87
C PRO A 69 29.00 14.12 9.60
N PRO A 70 30.09 13.34 9.37
CA PRO A 70 31.27 13.67 8.58
C PRO A 70 31.14 13.44 7.06
N HIS A 71 30.01 12.92 6.59
CA HIS A 71 29.79 12.63 5.18
C HIS A 71 29.03 13.77 4.52
N ASN A 72 29.70 14.90 4.30
CA ASN A 72 29.06 16.08 3.74
C ASN A 72 29.25 16.23 2.23
N THR A 73 29.49 15.11 1.53
CA THR A 73 29.56 15.12 0.07
C THR A 73 28.15 15.17 -0.51
N PRO A 74 27.84 16.13 -1.38
CA PRO A 74 26.52 16.18 -1.99
C PRO A 74 26.21 14.93 -2.80
N VAL A 75 24.99 14.45 -2.68
CA VAL A 75 24.50 13.26 -3.39
C VAL A 75 23.31 13.69 -4.23
N ILE A 76 23.32 13.29 -5.51
CA ILE A 76 22.22 13.56 -6.42
C ILE A 76 21.21 12.41 -6.30
N VAL A 77 19.98 12.75 -5.91
CA VAL A 77 18.87 11.81 -5.90
C VAL A 77 18.13 11.98 -7.22
N PRO A 78 18.15 10.97 -8.11
CA PRO A 78 17.52 11.10 -9.41
C PRO A 78 16.01 11.17 -9.31
N LYS A 79 15.38 11.69 -10.36
CA LYS A 79 13.93 11.70 -10.50
C LYS A 79 13.41 10.28 -10.44
N HIS A 80 12.37 10.05 -9.63
CA HIS A 80 11.77 8.73 -9.48
C HIS A 80 10.32 8.84 -9.09
N GLN A 81 9.61 7.73 -9.17
CA GLN A 81 8.20 7.67 -8.78
C GLN A 81 8.05 6.84 -7.51
N ILE A 82 7.13 7.27 -6.67
CA ILE A 82 6.77 6.54 -5.46
C ILE A 82 5.26 6.36 -5.43
N VAL A 83 4.83 5.29 -4.78
CA VAL A 83 3.40 5.04 -4.52
C VAL A 83 3.08 5.55 -3.13
N ARG A 84 2.03 6.35 -3.02
CA ARG A 84 1.57 6.86 -1.74
C ARG A 84 0.19 6.31 -1.44
N PHE A 85 0.00 5.89 -0.20
CA PHE A 85 -1.30 5.46 0.30
C PHE A 85 -1.83 6.52 1.26
N LYS A 86 -3.05 6.96 1.00
CA LYS A 86 -3.73 7.89 1.90
C LYS A 86 -4.93 7.16 2.50
N PRO A 87 -4.91 6.86 3.81
CA PRO A 87 -6.03 6.16 4.42
C PRO A 87 -7.26 7.06 4.51
N SER A 88 -8.42 6.44 4.39
CA SER A 88 -9.68 7.11 4.66
C SER A 88 -9.87 7.24 6.17
N LYS A 89 -10.51 8.32 6.61
CA LYS A 89 -10.88 8.45 8.02
C LYS A 89 -11.84 7.36 8.47
N ASN A 90 -12.46 6.67 7.54
CA ASN A 90 -13.43 5.61 7.81
C ASN A 90 -12.83 4.21 7.69
N ILE A 91 -11.49 4.09 7.58
CA ILE A 91 -10.84 2.80 7.33
C ILE A 91 -11.20 1.74 8.36
N PHE A 92 -11.42 2.13 9.60
CA PHE A 92 -11.72 1.17 10.67
C PHE A 92 -13.17 0.66 10.63
N GLN A 93 -14.01 1.20 9.77
CA GLN A 93 -15.40 0.72 9.65
C GLN A 93 -15.48 -0.73 9.16
N TYR A 94 -14.45 -1.20 8.47
CA TYR A 94 -14.47 -2.56 7.92
C TYR A 94 -14.47 -3.65 8.98
N HIS A 95 -14.02 -3.37 10.19
CA HIS A 95 -14.03 -4.38 11.25
C HIS A 95 -15.11 -4.17 12.30
N ILE A 96 -15.80 -3.04 12.27
CA ILE A 96 -16.89 -2.76 13.19
C ILE A 96 -18.15 -3.45 12.67
N LYS A 97 -18.76 -4.26 13.52
CA LYS A 97 -20.02 -4.93 13.19
C LYS A 97 -21.18 -4.12 13.71
N TYR A 98 -22.15 -3.96 12.91
CA TYR A 98 -23.36 -3.22 13.23
C TYR A 98 -24.52 -4.16 13.46
#